data_03932751f5609d5554a2ffb1a9854895
#
_entry.id   03932751f5609d5554a2ffb1a9854895
#
_cell.length_a   1.000
_cell.length_b   1.000
_cell.length_c   1.000
_cell.angle_alpha   90.00
_cell.angle_beta   90.00
_cell.angle_gamma   90.00
#
_symmetry.space_group_name_H-M   'P 1'
#
loop_
_entity.id
_entity.type
_entity.pdbx_description
1 polymer ?
#
loop_
_entity_poly.entity_id
_entity_poly.type
_entity_poly.pdbx_seq_one_letter_code
_entity_poly.pdbx_strand_id
1 'polypeptide(L)'
;MGNPKYDFSSFSELDFYKKVNTRLIELAEVDKLAKIIELGCGTGGVTELILDRVNSAKNTVIYAIDSSASAISSSLSRLESRKEAILKFIQTEAQNLQSTVKDQVDSVIYCNSIHYINDKMDM
;
A
#
# COMPACT_ATOMS: atom_id res chain seq x y z
N MET A 1 1.98 25.57 -17.89
CA MET A 1 2.44 24.89 -18.15
C MET A 1 2.29 23.89 -17.61
N GLY A 2 1.67 23.25 -18.23
CA GLY A 2 1.66 22.09 -17.60
C GLY A 2 2.86 22.11 -16.79
N ASN A 3 2.73 22.02 -15.65
CA ASN A 3 3.87 21.97 -14.84
C ASN A 3 4.61 20.68 -15.19
N PRO A 4 5.85 20.78 -15.66
CA PRO A 4 6.57 19.62 -16.10
C PRO A 4 6.60 18.48 -15.08
N LYS A 5 6.55 18.80 -13.81
CA LYS A 5 6.59 17.74 -12.84
C LYS A 5 5.34 16.90 -12.82
N TYR A 6 4.28 17.33 -13.48
CA TYR A 6 3.12 16.49 -13.61
C TYR A 6 3.24 15.51 -14.73
N ASP A 7 4.24 15.67 -15.55
CA ASP A 7 4.52 14.66 -16.52
C ASP A 7 5.18 13.48 -15.89
N PHE A 8 5.18 13.45 -14.58
CA PHE A 8 5.54 12.27 -13.89
C PHE A 8 4.63 11.17 -14.18
N SER A 9 3.49 11.48 -14.68
CA SER A 9 2.68 10.46 -15.25
C SER A 9 3.35 9.85 -16.47
N SER A 10 4.50 10.35 -16.88
CA SER A 10 5.24 9.72 -17.94
C SER A 10 5.55 8.27 -17.58
N PHE A 11 5.59 7.43 -18.60
CA PHE A 11 5.80 6.00 -18.39
C PHE A 11 7.09 5.69 -17.65
N SER A 12 8.15 6.46 -17.90
CA SER A 12 9.43 6.20 -17.25
C SER A 12 9.36 6.44 -15.75
N GLU A 13 8.62 7.48 -15.33
CA GLU A 13 8.45 7.75 -13.92
C GLU A 13 7.64 6.66 -13.24
N LEU A 14 6.51 6.31 -13.82
CA LEU A 14 5.67 5.24 -13.27
C LEU A 14 6.41 3.92 -13.20
N ASP A 15 7.18 3.61 -14.25
CA ASP A 15 7.95 2.39 -14.28
C ASP A 15 9.01 2.38 -13.18
N PHE A 16 9.66 3.52 -12.97
CA PHE A 16 10.66 3.64 -11.92
C PHE A 16 10.06 3.36 -10.55
N TYR A 17 8.94 4.01 -10.23
CA TYR A 17 8.28 3.79 -8.95
C TYR A 17 7.84 2.35 -8.78
N LYS A 18 7.32 1.75 -9.83
CA LYS A 18 6.92 0.35 -9.77
C LYS A 18 8.11 -0.55 -9.48
N LYS A 19 9.24 -0.29 -10.10
CA LYS A 19 10.45 -1.09 -9.85
C LYS A 19 10.95 -0.93 -8.43
N VAL A 20 10.97 0.29 -7.91
CA VAL A 20 11.37 0.55 -6.53
C VAL A 20 10.45 -0.16 -5.56
N ASN A 21 9.15 -0.01 -5.75
CA ASN A 21 8.18 -0.63 -4.86
C ASN A 21 8.26 -2.15 -4.92
N THR A 22 8.42 -2.70 -6.11
CA THR A 22 8.59 -4.15 -6.27
C THR A 22 9.80 -4.64 -5.49
N ARG A 23 10.90 -3.91 -5.56
CA ARG A 23 12.12 -4.29 -4.84
C ARG A 23 11.91 -4.21 -3.34
N LEU A 24 11.21 -3.18 -2.86
CA LEU A 24 10.93 -3.04 -1.45
C LEU A 24 10.06 -4.20 -0.95
N ILE A 25 9.06 -4.60 -1.74
CA ILE A 25 8.21 -5.72 -1.36
C ILE A 25 9.02 -7.03 -1.34
N GLU A 26 9.93 -7.21 -2.30
CA GLU A 26 10.81 -8.37 -2.29
C GLU A 26 11.67 -8.42 -1.03
N LEU A 27 12.22 -7.28 -0.65
CA LEU A 27 13.07 -7.19 0.54
C LEU A 27 12.29 -7.39 1.83
N ALA A 28 11.00 -7.08 1.81
CA ALA A 28 10.14 -7.28 2.98
C ALA A 28 9.79 -8.75 3.19
N GLU A 29 10.04 -9.61 2.22
CA GLU A 29 9.79 -11.04 2.30
C GLU A 29 8.36 -11.35 2.76
N VAL A 30 7.40 -10.72 2.09
CA VAL A 30 5.99 -10.81 2.49
C VAL A 30 5.44 -12.24 2.44
N ASP A 31 6.06 -13.10 1.66
CA ASP A 31 5.67 -14.52 1.58
C ASP A 31 5.89 -15.26 2.90
N LYS A 32 6.66 -14.69 3.80
CA LYS A 32 6.94 -15.27 5.11
C LYS A 32 6.09 -14.67 6.22
N LEU A 33 5.29 -13.66 5.91
CA LEU A 33 4.57 -12.89 6.92
C LEU A 33 3.13 -13.35 7.04
N ALA A 34 2.57 -13.21 8.24
CA ALA A 34 1.18 -13.57 8.51
C ALA A 34 0.27 -12.35 8.57
N LYS A 35 0.76 -11.23 9.09
CA LYS A 35 -0.05 -10.01 9.22
C LYS A 35 0.77 -8.81 8.80
N ILE A 36 0.22 -8.03 7.89
CA ILE A 36 0.90 -6.89 7.29
C ILE A 36 -0.03 -5.68 7.37
N ILE A 37 0.54 -4.54 7.74
CA ILE A 37 -0.14 -3.26 7.60
C ILE A 37 0.50 -2.53 6.44
N GLU A 38 -0.34 -2.06 5.52
CA GLU A 38 0.11 -1.17 4.45
C GLU A 38 -0.47 0.21 4.71
N LEU A 39 0.38 1.19 4.96
CA LEU A 39 -0.04 2.56 5.18
C LEU A 39 -0.03 3.32 3.87
N GLY A 40 -1.10 4.09 3.62
CA GLY A 40 -1.20 4.86 2.41
C GLY A 40 -1.43 3.98 1.20
N CYS A 41 -2.41 3.08 1.26
CA CYS A 41 -2.62 2.11 0.19
C CYS A 41 -3.03 2.75 -1.14
N GLY A 42 -3.55 3.98 -1.11
CA GLY A 42 -3.95 4.67 -2.32
C GLY A 42 -4.96 3.89 -3.13
N THR A 43 -4.68 3.73 -4.41
CA THR A 43 -5.56 3.00 -5.31
C THR A 43 -5.28 1.50 -5.36
N GLY A 44 -4.39 1.02 -4.52
CA GLY A 44 -4.13 -0.42 -4.41
C GLY A 44 -2.97 -0.96 -5.22
N GLY A 45 -2.16 -0.08 -5.82
CA GLY A 45 -1.05 -0.54 -6.65
C GLY A 45 0.00 -1.33 -5.89
N VAL A 46 0.39 -0.85 -4.71
CA VAL A 46 1.36 -1.57 -3.88
C VAL A 46 0.71 -2.78 -3.24
N THR A 47 -0.55 -2.66 -2.84
CA THR A 47 -1.30 -3.81 -2.31
C THR A 47 -1.28 -4.96 -3.30
N GLU A 48 -1.45 -4.65 -4.58
CA GLU A 48 -1.40 -5.65 -5.64
C GLU A 48 -0.04 -6.33 -5.70
N LEU A 49 1.03 -5.58 -5.57
CA LEU A 49 2.39 -6.15 -5.55
C LEU A 49 2.59 -7.07 -4.35
N ILE A 50 2.02 -6.71 -3.21
CA ILE A 50 2.08 -7.57 -2.02
C ILE A 50 1.31 -8.86 -2.30
N LEU A 51 0.11 -8.75 -2.87
CA LEU A 51 -0.71 -9.92 -3.19
C LEU A 51 -0.01 -10.87 -4.15
N ASP A 52 0.76 -10.33 -5.09
CA ASP A 52 1.48 -11.14 -6.04
C ASP A 52 2.58 -11.98 -5.41
N ARG A 53 2.95 -11.68 -4.17
CA ARG A 53 4.09 -12.31 -3.52
C ARG A 53 3.79 -13.03 -2.23
N VAL A 54 2.59 -12.87 -1.67
CA VAL A 54 2.25 -13.58 -0.45
C VAL A 54 2.10 -15.07 -0.75
N ASN A 55 2.27 -15.87 0.30
CA ASN A 55 2.03 -17.30 0.20
C ASN A 55 0.58 -17.57 0.60
N SER A 56 -0.24 -17.95 -0.36
CA SER A 56 -1.68 -18.14 -0.12
C SER A 56 -1.97 -19.20 0.94
N ALA A 57 -1.06 -20.13 1.15
CA ALA A 57 -1.23 -21.16 2.18
C ALA A 57 -1.10 -20.60 3.59
N LYS A 58 -0.56 -19.40 3.75
CA LYS A 58 -0.38 -18.80 5.09
C LYS A 58 -1.59 -18.02 5.55
N ASN A 59 -2.57 -17.78 4.69
CA ASN A 59 -3.75 -16.98 5.03
C ASN A 59 -3.34 -15.60 5.56
N THR A 60 -2.40 -14.96 4.86
CA THR A 60 -1.89 -13.65 5.26
C THR A 60 -3.03 -12.63 5.34
N VAL A 61 -3.01 -11.82 6.39
CA VAL A 61 -3.97 -10.72 6.55
C VAL A 61 -3.25 -9.41 6.21
N ILE A 62 -3.83 -8.64 5.30
CA ILE A 62 -3.29 -7.33 4.93
C ILE A 62 -4.30 -6.27 5.34
N TYR A 63 -3.86 -5.38 6.22
CA TYR A 63 -4.64 -4.20 6.58
C TYR A 63 -4.20 -3.07 5.68
N ALA A 64 -5.02 -2.75 4.69
CA ALA A 64 -4.73 -1.69 3.73
C ALA A 64 -5.38 -0.40 4.20
N ILE A 65 -4.59 0.56 4.60
CA ILE A 65 -5.04 1.74 5.33
C ILE A 65 -4.77 3.00 4.52
N ASP A 66 -5.77 3.87 4.48
CA ASP A 66 -5.60 5.20 3.88
C ASP A 66 -6.60 6.14 4.55
N SER A 67 -6.25 7.41 4.63
CA SER A 67 -7.15 8.41 5.18
C SER A 67 -8.22 8.84 4.18
N SER A 68 -8.03 8.57 2.91
CA SER A 68 -8.94 8.95 1.85
C SER A 68 -10.00 7.89 1.61
N ALA A 69 -11.27 8.26 1.77
CA ALA A 69 -12.38 7.35 1.49
C ALA A 69 -12.39 6.92 0.03
N SER A 70 -12.04 7.82 -0.89
CA SER A 70 -12.04 7.49 -2.31
C SER A 70 -10.91 6.52 -2.65
N ALA A 71 -9.76 6.64 -1.97
CA ALA A 71 -8.67 5.69 -2.15
C ALA A 71 -9.08 4.30 -1.70
N ILE A 72 -9.70 4.20 -0.54
CA ILE A 72 -10.19 2.92 -0.01
C ILE A 72 -11.20 2.30 -0.98
N SER A 73 -12.13 3.10 -1.47
CA SER A 73 -13.14 2.63 -2.40
C SER A 73 -12.51 2.12 -3.70
N SER A 74 -11.53 2.85 -4.24
CA SER A 74 -10.83 2.45 -5.45
C SER A 74 -10.04 1.16 -5.26
N SER A 75 -9.35 1.04 -4.12
CA SER A 75 -8.59 -0.17 -3.80
C SER A 75 -9.51 -1.38 -3.68
N LEU A 76 -10.64 -1.20 -3.00
CA LEU A 76 -11.59 -2.28 -2.82
C LEU A 76 -12.11 -2.76 -4.16
N SER A 77 -12.54 -1.84 -5.02
CA SER A 77 -13.04 -2.20 -6.35
C SER A 77 -12.00 -2.95 -7.18
N ARG A 78 -10.75 -2.50 -7.08
CA ARG A 78 -9.66 -3.07 -7.87
C ARG A 78 -9.29 -4.48 -7.42
N LEU A 79 -9.35 -4.74 -6.11
CA LEU A 79 -8.75 -5.94 -5.54
C LEU A 79 -9.73 -6.90 -4.88
N GLU A 80 -11.03 -6.59 -4.88
CA GLU A 80 -12.00 -7.39 -4.13
C GLU A 80 -12.08 -8.84 -4.62
N SER A 81 -11.70 -9.11 -5.86
CA SER A 81 -11.73 -10.46 -6.40
C SER A 81 -10.47 -11.28 -6.06
N ARG A 82 -9.44 -10.62 -5.53
CA ARG A 82 -8.18 -11.29 -5.20
C ARG A 82 -8.36 -12.10 -3.91
N LYS A 83 -7.87 -13.34 -3.92
CA LYS A 83 -8.07 -14.27 -2.81
C LYS A 83 -6.78 -14.80 -2.22
N GLU A 84 -5.64 -14.25 -2.64
CA GLU A 84 -4.33 -14.71 -2.16
C GLU A 84 -4.10 -14.37 -0.70
N ALA A 85 -4.81 -13.37 -0.18
CA ALA A 85 -4.72 -12.95 1.20
C ALA A 85 -6.09 -12.46 1.67
N ILE A 86 -6.22 -12.29 2.97
CA ILE A 86 -7.41 -11.67 3.57
C ILE A 86 -7.15 -10.17 3.58
N LEU A 87 -7.93 -9.42 2.80
CA LEU A 87 -7.76 -7.97 2.70
C LEU A 87 -8.76 -7.27 3.60
N LYS A 88 -8.25 -6.36 4.43
CA LYS A 88 -9.08 -5.51 5.28
C LYS A 88 -8.76 -4.07 4.94
N PHE A 89 -9.69 -3.38 4.29
CA PHE A 89 -9.52 -2.00 3.89
C PHE A 89 -10.09 -1.10 4.98
N ILE A 90 -9.26 -0.19 5.48
CA ILE A 90 -9.65 0.65 6.62
C ILE A 90 -9.34 2.10 6.30
N GLN A 91 -10.36 2.95 6.39
CA GLN A 91 -10.17 4.39 6.26
C GLN A 91 -9.86 4.97 7.62
N THR A 92 -8.61 5.37 7.82
CA THR A 92 -8.21 6.02 9.06
C THR A 92 -6.90 6.77 8.85
N GLU A 93 -6.59 7.66 9.76
CA GLU A 93 -5.31 8.36 9.78
C GLU A 93 -4.25 7.44 10.36
N ALA A 94 -3.01 7.59 9.91
CA ALA A 94 -1.91 6.77 10.42
C ALA A 94 -1.75 6.90 11.94
N GLN A 95 -2.02 8.08 12.48
CA GLN A 95 -1.90 8.33 13.92
C GLN A 95 -2.90 7.54 14.74
N ASN A 96 -3.98 7.04 14.13
CA ASN A 96 -4.98 6.25 14.82
C ASN A 96 -4.74 4.75 14.70
N LEU A 97 -3.60 4.37 14.19
CA LEU A 97 -3.31 2.98 13.85
C LEU A 97 -3.43 2.05 15.05
N GLN A 98 -2.87 2.44 16.18
CA GLN A 98 -2.89 1.58 17.37
C GLN A 98 -4.29 1.30 17.89
N SER A 99 -5.19 2.26 17.75
CA SER A 99 -6.57 2.07 18.20
C SER A 99 -7.40 1.33 17.16
N THR A 100 -6.96 1.31 15.92
CA THR A 100 -7.71 0.72 14.81
C THR A 100 -7.33 -0.73 14.58
N VAL A 101 -6.03 -1.03 14.60
CA VAL A 101 -5.52 -2.39 14.42
C VAL A 101 -4.90 -2.82 15.72
N LYS A 102 -5.57 -3.75 16.40
CA LYS A 102 -5.15 -4.19 17.74
C LYS A 102 -4.33 -5.46 17.70
N ASP A 103 -4.27 -6.10 16.56
CA ASP A 103 -3.47 -7.31 16.41
C ASP A 103 -1.99 -6.98 16.38
N GLN A 104 -1.18 -7.95 16.76
CA GLN A 104 0.24 -7.86 16.49
C GLN A 104 0.45 -8.07 15.00
N VAL A 105 1.31 -7.27 14.39
CA VAL A 105 1.61 -7.39 12.98
C VAL A 105 3.09 -7.68 12.78
N ASP A 106 3.39 -8.34 11.66
CA ASP A 106 4.75 -8.74 11.36
C ASP A 106 5.52 -7.64 10.65
N SER A 107 4.82 -6.77 9.92
CA SER A 107 5.47 -5.71 9.15
C SER A 107 4.51 -4.57 8.89
N VAL A 108 5.06 -3.38 8.80
CA VAL A 108 4.34 -2.18 8.35
C VAL A 108 5.04 -1.71 7.08
N ILE A 109 4.29 -1.64 6.00
CA ILE A 109 4.81 -1.28 4.69
C ILE A 109 4.28 0.10 4.31
N TYR A 110 5.20 0.94 3.84
CA TYR A 110 4.90 2.35 3.65
C TYR A 110 5.47 2.82 2.31
N CYS A 111 5.08 2.17 1.24
CA CYS A 111 5.69 2.43 -0.05
C CYS A 111 5.17 3.72 -0.65
N ASN A 112 4.18 4.01 -1.13
CA ASN A 112 3.77 5.18 -1.90
C ASN A 112 3.54 6.44 -1.10
N SER A 113 3.92 6.47 0.16
CA SER A 113 3.60 7.61 1.01
C SER A 113 4.66 8.68 1.05
N ILE A 114 5.79 8.44 0.44
CA ILE A 114 6.88 9.41 0.41
C ILE A 114 6.39 10.74 -0.17
N HIS A 115 5.58 10.68 -1.19
CA HIS A 115 5.03 11.84 -1.84
C HIS A 115 4.23 12.71 -0.86
N TYR A 116 3.38 12.08 -0.07
CA TYR A 116 2.59 12.78 0.94
C TYR A 116 3.46 13.34 2.05
N ILE A 117 4.46 12.60 2.44
CA ILE A 117 5.37 13.04 3.49
C ILE A 117 6.08 14.29 3.04
N ASN A 118 6.57 14.32 1.81
CA ASN A 118 7.25 15.49 1.28
C ASN A 118 6.32 16.70 1.24
N ASP A 119 5.09 16.52 0.82
CA ASP A 119 4.13 17.61 0.78
C ASP A 119 3.90 18.18 2.17
N LYS A 120 3.81 17.33 3.17
CA LYS A 120 3.60 17.77 4.54
C LYS A 120 4.81 18.44 5.13
N MET A 121 5.98 18.00 4.74
CA MET A 121 7.20 18.60 5.25
C MET A 121 7.47 19.96 4.64
N ASP A 122 6.93 20.22 3.47
CA ASP A 122 7.08 21.51 2.83
C ASP A 122 6.18 22.58 3.43
N MET A 123 5.31 22.21 4.31
CA MET A 123 4.46 23.15 5.02
C MET A 123 5.10 23.51 6.36
#